data_80ff18bcb46e935c01eb22f2ab6da6ba
#
_entry.id   80ff18bcb46e935c01eb22f2ab6da6ba
#
_cell.length_a   1.000
_cell.length_b   1.000
_cell.length_c   1.000
_cell.angle_alpha   90.00
_cell.angle_beta   90.00
_cell.angle_gamma   90.00
#
_symmetry.space_group_name_H-M   'P 1'
#
loop_
_entity.id
_entity.type
_entity.pdbx_description
1 polymer ?
#
loop_
_entity_poly.entity_id
_entity_poly.type
_entity_poly.pdbx_seq_one_letter_code
_entity_poly.pdbx_strand_id
1 'polypeptide(L)'
;VYAKSKEKLELKKFEIDEEELNSIWQEDEYGLFKMADGLVRTGADASRERRPKGYFPVFITSENKIYITEDDLPKNKEDYILYPSNQKGEELSWSWGKNKISNETHNLVVVNGRKGKNIYKKQRPELGDIPTKKPKSFFYKSEYSSSTATLKLEQLMDGKLFESPKPKELIKDFIKI
;
A
#
# COMPACT_ATOMS: atom_id res chain seq x y z
N VAL A 1 -5.79 -13.24 21.25
CA VAL A 1 -6.20 -14.54 20.67
C VAL A 1 -5.11 -15.55 20.97
N TYR A 2 -5.47 -16.69 21.58
CA TYR A 2 -4.55 -17.77 21.85
C TYR A 2 -4.89 -18.95 20.93
N ALA A 3 -3.89 -19.47 20.25
CA ALA A 3 -4.03 -20.69 19.46
C ALA A 3 -3.39 -21.88 20.22
N LYS A 4 -4.02 -23.06 20.17
CA LYS A 4 -3.46 -24.28 20.77
C LYS A 4 -2.13 -24.69 20.13
N SER A 5 -1.95 -24.40 18.83
CA SER A 5 -0.71 -24.59 18.10
C SER A 5 -0.50 -23.39 17.17
N LYS A 6 0.60 -22.68 17.36
CA LYS A 6 0.99 -21.54 16.51
C LYS A 6 1.28 -21.97 15.08
N GLU A 7 1.81 -23.16 14.88
CA GLU A 7 2.17 -23.72 13.58
C GLU A 7 0.96 -24.10 12.72
N LYS A 8 -0.18 -24.33 13.38
CA LYS A 8 -1.45 -24.69 12.72
C LYS A 8 -2.42 -23.50 12.62
N LEU A 9 -2.00 -22.33 13.08
CA LEU A 9 -2.84 -21.13 13.04
C LEU A 9 -2.78 -20.51 11.65
N GLU A 10 -3.85 -20.59 10.91
CA GLU A 10 -4.07 -19.85 9.67
C GLU A 10 -5.08 -18.73 9.93
N LEU A 11 -4.62 -17.49 9.83
CA LEU A 11 -5.50 -16.34 9.91
C LEU A 11 -5.97 -15.95 8.51
N LYS A 12 -7.28 -15.94 8.30
CA LYS A 12 -7.87 -15.50 7.05
C LYS A 12 -7.73 -13.99 6.89
N LYS A 13 -7.69 -13.53 5.66
CA LYS A 13 -7.69 -12.10 5.33
C LYS A 13 -9.13 -11.58 5.33
N PHE A 14 -9.31 -10.32 5.72
CA PHE A 14 -10.59 -9.65 5.57
C PHE A 14 -10.81 -9.19 4.13
N GLU A 15 -12.02 -9.30 3.65
CA GLU A 15 -12.45 -8.59 2.44
C GLU A 15 -12.41 -7.07 2.69
N ILE A 16 -12.11 -6.31 1.66
CA ILE A 16 -12.17 -4.85 1.69
C ILE A 16 -13.60 -4.46 1.34
N ASP A 17 -14.18 -3.52 2.07
CA ASP A 17 -15.50 -3.01 1.76
C ASP A 17 -15.49 -2.17 0.47
N GLU A 18 -16.65 -2.03 -0.17
CA GLU A 18 -16.78 -1.33 -1.46
C GLU A 18 -16.36 0.15 -1.39
N GLU A 19 -16.59 0.81 -0.26
CA GLU A 19 -16.20 2.20 -0.07
C GLU A 19 -14.66 2.34 -0.05
N GLU A 20 -13.96 1.48 0.69
CA GLU A 20 -12.50 1.42 0.71
C GLU A 20 -11.94 1.00 -0.66
N LEU A 21 -12.60 0.05 -1.33
CA LEU A 21 -12.22 -0.39 -2.67
C LEU A 21 -12.27 0.79 -3.65
N ASN A 22 -13.37 1.51 -3.70
CA ASN A 22 -13.57 2.62 -4.62
C ASN A 22 -12.73 3.86 -4.30
N SER A 23 -12.32 4.06 -3.03
CA SER A 23 -11.56 5.23 -2.62
C SER A 23 -10.04 5.08 -2.77
N ILE A 24 -9.50 3.87 -2.68
CA ILE A 24 -8.05 3.63 -2.61
C ILE A 24 -7.54 2.86 -3.83
N TRP A 25 -8.36 1.96 -4.37
CA TRP A 25 -7.98 1.11 -5.48
C TRP A 25 -8.32 1.74 -6.83
N GLN A 26 -7.42 1.59 -7.76
CA GLN A 26 -7.53 2.04 -9.15
C GLN A 26 -7.40 0.82 -10.06
N GLU A 27 -7.81 0.96 -11.31
CA GLU A 27 -7.70 -0.09 -12.31
C GLU A 27 -6.89 0.38 -13.52
N ASP A 28 -6.05 -0.49 -14.05
CA ASP A 28 -5.36 -0.33 -15.32
C ASP A 28 -5.46 -1.63 -16.14
N GLU A 29 -4.79 -1.68 -17.30
CA GLU A 29 -4.80 -2.85 -18.18
C GLU A 29 -4.31 -4.16 -17.52
N TYR A 30 -3.62 -4.07 -16.39
CA TYR A 30 -3.12 -5.19 -15.59
C TYR A 30 -4.01 -5.50 -14.37
N GLY A 31 -5.17 -4.85 -14.25
CA GLY A 31 -6.15 -5.03 -13.18
C GLY A 31 -6.02 -4.03 -12.03
N LEU A 32 -6.62 -4.37 -10.89
CA LEU A 32 -6.68 -3.51 -9.72
C LEU A 32 -5.31 -3.27 -9.10
N PHE A 33 -5.07 -2.04 -8.68
CA PHE A 33 -3.88 -1.66 -7.91
C PHE A 33 -4.18 -0.51 -6.95
N LYS A 34 -3.36 -0.36 -5.93
CA LYS A 34 -3.31 0.85 -5.11
C LYS A 34 -1.89 1.42 -5.09
N MET A 35 -1.78 2.72 -4.89
CA MET A 35 -0.49 3.36 -4.74
C MET A 35 0.17 2.90 -3.43
N ALA A 36 1.41 2.41 -3.55
CA ALA A 36 2.23 1.97 -2.43
C ALA A 36 3.36 3.00 -2.16
N ASP A 37 4.44 2.54 -1.55
CA ASP A 37 5.58 3.40 -1.22
C ASP A 37 6.27 3.97 -2.46
N GLY A 38 6.92 5.12 -2.31
CA GLY A 38 7.76 5.71 -3.34
C GLY A 38 8.88 4.75 -3.80
N LEU A 39 9.34 4.94 -5.03
CA LEU A 39 10.44 4.15 -5.59
C LEU A 39 11.79 4.51 -4.93
N VAL A 40 11.94 5.74 -4.42
CA VAL A 40 13.12 6.17 -3.67
C VAL A 40 13.18 5.39 -2.35
N ARG A 41 14.33 4.83 -2.05
CA ARG A 41 14.58 4.14 -0.79
C ARG A 41 14.63 5.13 0.38
N THR A 42 14.13 4.73 1.53
CA THR A 42 14.17 5.50 2.77
C THR A 42 14.86 4.72 3.88
N GLY A 43 15.24 5.41 4.96
CA GLY A 43 15.89 4.80 6.11
C GLY A 43 17.43 4.89 6.07
N ALA A 44 18.09 4.30 7.07
CA ALA A 44 19.53 4.45 7.32
C ALA A 44 20.43 3.98 6.15
N ASP A 45 19.95 3.06 5.34
CA ASP A 45 20.69 2.47 4.21
C ASP A 45 20.33 3.09 2.84
N ALA A 46 19.65 4.24 2.83
CA ALA A 46 19.12 4.81 1.60
C ALA A 46 20.14 5.62 0.79
N SER A 47 21.22 6.06 1.40
CA SER A 47 22.17 6.98 0.77
C SER A 47 22.89 6.37 -0.44
N ARG A 48 23.25 7.22 -1.41
CA ARG A 48 24.08 6.85 -2.57
C ARG A 48 25.40 6.20 -2.15
N GLU A 49 26.05 6.70 -1.09
CA GLU A 49 27.32 6.17 -0.61
C GLU A 49 27.22 4.70 -0.18
N ARG A 50 26.13 4.35 0.49
CA ARG A 50 25.91 2.96 0.94
C ARG A 50 25.43 2.05 -0.18
N ARG A 51 24.76 2.62 -1.18
CA ARG A 51 24.18 1.87 -2.31
C ARG A 51 24.45 2.52 -3.67
N PRO A 52 25.71 2.65 -4.08
CA PRO A 52 26.07 3.38 -5.30
C PRO A 52 25.44 2.76 -6.55
N LYS A 53 25.24 1.45 -6.60
CA LYS A 53 24.56 0.76 -7.73
C LYS A 53 23.05 1.06 -7.80
N GLY A 54 22.48 1.65 -6.77
CA GLY A 54 21.08 2.08 -6.76
C GLY A 54 20.89 3.55 -7.15
N TYR A 55 21.94 4.27 -7.50
CA TYR A 55 21.90 5.65 -7.93
C TYR A 55 22.15 5.75 -9.43
N PHE A 56 21.10 5.94 -10.19
CA PHE A 56 21.12 6.08 -11.65
C PHE A 56 19.89 6.88 -12.09
N PRO A 57 19.91 7.49 -13.31
CA PRO A 57 18.77 8.23 -13.81
C PRO A 57 17.63 7.29 -14.21
N VAL A 58 16.43 7.72 -13.95
CA VAL A 58 15.19 7.18 -14.51
C VAL A 58 14.57 8.26 -15.37
N PHE A 59 14.17 7.92 -16.57
CA PHE A 59 13.62 8.84 -17.54
C PHE A 59 12.10 8.72 -17.62
N ILE A 60 11.44 9.88 -17.78
CA ILE A 60 9.98 9.96 -17.84
C ILE A 60 9.59 10.79 -19.06
N THR A 61 8.86 10.20 -19.98
CA THR A 61 8.37 10.90 -21.17
C THR A 61 7.29 11.95 -20.82
N SER A 62 6.91 12.77 -21.78
CA SER A 62 5.78 13.69 -21.67
C SER A 62 4.46 12.97 -21.37
N GLU A 63 4.32 11.73 -21.83
CA GLU A 63 3.17 10.84 -21.56
C GLU A 63 3.24 10.10 -20.21
N ASN A 64 4.21 10.42 -19.34
CA ASN A 64 4.49 9.76 -18.07
C ASN A 64 4.90 8.28 -18.21
N LYS A 65 5.43 7.85 -19.35
CA LYS A 65 6.05 6.53 -19.50
C LYS A 65 7.45 6.55 -18.89
N ILE A 66 7.74 5.51 -18.10
CA ILE A 66 9.01 5.34 -17.40
C ILE A 66 9.91 4.44 -18.22
N TYR A 67 11.19 4.80 -18.35
CA TYR A 67 12.21 3.94 -18.94
C TYR A 67 13.58 4.22 -18.34
N ILE A 68 14.52 3.33 -18.60
CA ILE A 68 15.94 3.48 -18.31
C ILE A 68 16.75 3.07 -19.53
N THR A 69 17.98 3.51 -19.56
CA THR A 69 18.96 3.19 -20.62
C THR A 69 20.23 2.59 -20.02
N GLU A 70 21.00 1.90 -20.79
CA GLU A 70 22.27 1.32 -20.33
C GLU A 70 23.37 2.38 -20.16
N ASP A 71 23.36 3.38 -21.02
CA ASP A 71 24.32 4.48 -21.06
C ASP A 71 23.97 5.67 -20.16
N ASP A 72 22.88 5.56 -19.41
CA ASP A 72 22.35 6.63 -18.53
C ASP A 72 22.05 7.96 -19.28
N LEU A 73 21.76 7.89 -20.57
CA LEU A 73 21.36 9.04 -21.39
C LEU A 73 19.88 8.96 -21.79
N PRO A 74 19.15 10.08 -21.83
CA PRO A 74 17.74 10.08 -22.24
C PRO A 74 17.62 9.83 -23.75
N LYS A 75 16.56 9.12 -24.15
CA LYS A 75 16.24 8.90 -25.60
C LYS A 75 15.88 10.21 -26.31
N ASN A 76 15.19 11.12 -25.60
CA ASN A 76 14.83 12.44 -26.09
C ASN A 76 15.33 13.50 -25.11
N LYS A 77 15.79 14.63 -25.63
CA LYS A 77 16.28 15.74 -24.79
C LYS A 77 15.23 16.37 -23.91
N GLU A 78 13.95 16.21 -24.27
CA GLU A 78 12.80 16.77 -23.53
C GLU A 78 12.29 15.83 -22.42
N ASP A 79 12.80 14.59 -22.33
CA ASP A 79 12.40 13.67 -21.32
C ASP A 79 12.87 14.11 -19.93
N TYR A 80 11.99 13.98 -18.96
CA TYR A 80 12.31 14.35 -17.57
C TYR A 80 13.29 13.35 -16.95
N ILE A 81 14.39 13.86 -16.42
CA ILE A 81 15.43 13.07 -15.78
C ILE A 81 15.22 13.09 -14.28
N LEU A 82 15.02 11.93 -13.67
CA LEU A 82 14.79 11.80 -12.24
C LEU A 82 15.91 10.97 -11.60
N TYR A 83 16.61 11.59 -10.66
CA TYR A 83 17.53 10.90 -9.73
C TYR A 83 16.88 10.67 -8.37
N PRO A 84 17.25 9.61 -7.65
CA PRO A 84 16.71 9.36 -6.32
C PRO A 84 17.27 10.37 -5.32
N SER A 85 16.38 11.21 -4.79
CA SER A 85 16.72 12.20 -3.76
C SER A 85 15.57 12.40 -2.78
N ASN A 86 15.86 12.95 -1.63
CA ASN A 86 14.85 13.36 -0.66
C ASN A 86 14.44 14.84 -0.86
N GLN A 87 13.54 15.30 -0.01
CA GLN A 87 13.07 16.70 -0.08
C GLN A 87 14.14 17.76 0.19
N LYS A 88 15.26 17.38 0.83
CA LYS A 88 16.41 18.24 1.11
C LYS A 88 17.42 18.25 -0.03
N GLY A 89 17.23 17.42 -1.07
CA GLY A 89 18.17 17.26 -2.18
C GLY A 89 19.33 16.29 -1.90
N GLU A 90 19.29 15.55 -0.80
CA GLU A 90 20.30 14.53 -0.50
C GLU A 90 20.15 13.36 -1.47
N GLU A 91 21.29 12.89 -2.01
CA GLU A 91 21.33 11.80 -2.96
C GLU A 91 21.07 10.45 -2.27
N LEU A 92 20.03 9.77 -2.72
CA LEU A 92 19.60 8.49 -2.20
C LEU A 92 19.82 7.37 -3.22
N SER A 93 19.16 6.26 -3.04
CA SER A 93 19.15 5.14 -3.98
C SER A 93 17.71 4.73 -4.31
N TRP A 94 17.53 4.10 -5.47
CA TRP A 94 16.27 3.44 -5.79
C TRP A 94 16.09 2.17 -4.96
N SER A 95 14.85 1.84 -4.63
CA SER A 95 14.52 0.56 -3.99
C SER A 95 14.54 -0.61 -4.97
N TRP A 96 14.42 -0.36 -6.27
CA TRP A 96 14.53 -1.32 -7.36
C TRP A 96 15.80 -1.06 -8.19
N GLY A 97 16.43 -2.14 -8.67
CA GLY A 97 17.55 -2.06 -9.60
C GLY A 97 17.07 -1.83 -11.05
N LYS A 98 18.00 -1.46 -11.95
CA LYS A 98 17.74 -1.20 -13.37
C LYS A 98 16.90 -2.30 -14.03
N ASN A 99 17.31 -3.56 -13.91
CA ASN A 99 16.60 -4.69 -14.54
C ASN A 99 15.14 -4.80 -14.07
N LYS A 100 14.90 -4.60 -12.78
CA LYS A 100 13.54 -4.67 -12.25
C LYS A 100 12.68 -3.51 -12.75
N ILE A 101 13.22 -2.30 -12.79
CA ILE A 101 12.49 -1.15 -13.34
C ILE A 101 12.16 -1.39 -14.82
N SER A 102 13.12 -1.86 -15.64
CA SER A 102 12.88 -2.12 -17.07
C SER A 102 11.77 -3.15 -17.31
N ASN A 103 11.75 -4.20 -16.51
CA ASN A 103 10.82 -5.32 -16.70
C ASN A 103 9.43 -5.09 -16.08
N GLU A 104 9.36 -4.25 -15.07
CA GLU A 104 8.16 -4.05 -14.27
C GLU A 104 7.67 -2.59 -14.26
N THR A 105 7.87 -1.84 -15.36
CA THR A 105 7.38 -0.46 -15.49
C THR A 105 5.88 -0.35 -15.28
N HIS A 106 5.10 -1.38 -15.66
CA HIS A 106 3.66 -1.47 -15.42
C HIS A 106 3.27 -1.47 -13.94
N ASN A 107 4.20 -1.80 -13.05
CA ASN A 107 4.05 -1.73 -11.59
C ASN A 107 4.54 -0.41 -10.98
N LEU A 108 4.79 0.59 -11.82
CA LEU A 108 5.17 1.93 -11.40
C LEU A 108 4.15 2.96 -11.89
N VAL A 109 4.04 4.05 -11.16
CA VAL A 109 3.19 5.20 -11.52
C VAL A 109 3.93 6.50 -11.27
N VAL A 110 3.83 7.43 -12.22
CA VAL A 110 4.36 8.79 -12.09
C VAL A 110 3.31 9.67 -11.46
N VAL A 111 3.72 10.42 -10.44
CA VAL A 111 2.87 11.41 -9.76
C VAL A 111 3.54 12.76 -9.84
N ASN A 112 2.82 13.78 -10.31
CA ASN A 112 3.29 15.13 -10.33
C ASN A 112 3.17 15.75 -8.92
N GLY A 113 4.31 16.02 -8.30
CA GLY A 113 4.39 16.70 -7.01
C GLY A 113 4.72 18.19 -7.14
N ARG A 114 4.69 18.93 -6.04
CA ARG A 114 5.02 20.36 -6.01
C ARG A 114 6.46 20.67 -6.46
N LYS A 115 7.39 19.73 -6.29
CA LYS A 115 8.83 19.88 -6.62
C LYS A 115 9.26 19.12 -7.88
N GLY A 116 8.30 18.60 -8.66
CA GLY A 116 8.56 17.80 -9.83
C GLY A 116 7.90 16.44 -9.82
N LYS A 117 8.32 15.56 -10.72
CA LYS A 117 7.75 14.22 -10.84
C LYS A 117 8.34 13.28 -9.79
N ASN A 118 7.49 12.38 -9.27
CA ASN A 118 7.88 11.30 -8.38
C ASN A 118 7.36 9.97 -8.92
N ILE A 119 8.02 8.88 -8.56
CA ILE A 119 7.62 7.53 -8.96
C ILE A 119 7.20 6.75 -7.71
N TYR A 120 6.03 6.13 -7.78
CA TYR A 120 5.49 5.25 -6.75
C TYR A 120 5.31 3.85 -7.30
N LYS A 121 5.38 2.87 -6.43
CA LYS A 121 5.09 1.47 -6.76
C LYS A 121 3.59 1.24 -6.73
N LYS A 122 3.08 0.43 -7.65
CA LYS A 122 1.72 -0.10 -7.60
C LYS A 122 1.73 -1.37 -6.77
N GLN A 123 0.86 -1.46 -5.78
CA GLN A 123 0.58 -2.70 -5.08
C GLN A 123 -0.67 -3.32 -5.68
N ARG A 124 -0.54 -4.51 -6.25
CA ARG A 124 -1.64 -5.27 -6.82
C ARG A 124 -2.11 -6.36 -5.85
N PRO A 125 -3.36 -6.85 -5.96
CA PRO A 125 -3.79 -8.07 -5.27
C PRO A 125 -2.95 -9.25 -5.74
N GLU A 126 -2.85 -10.29 -4.94
CA GLU A 126 -2.21 -11.54 -5.35
C GLU A 126 -3.12 -12.21 -6.41
N LEU A 127 -2.59 -12.38 -7.64
CA LEU A 127 -3.15 -13.13 -8.78
C LEU A 127 -4.69 -13.21 -8.85
N GLY A 128 -5.30 -12.14 -9.37
CA GLY A 128 -6.74 -12.14 -9.71
C GLY A 128 -7.70 -12.12 -8.52
N ASP A 129 -7.18 -12.08 -7.31
CA ASP A 129 -8.00 -12.03 -6.11
C ASP A 129 -8.56 -10.63 -5.85
N ILE A 130 -9.72 -10.61 -5.25
CA ILE A 130 -10.29 -9.39 -4.68
C ILE A 130 -9.31 -8.84 -3.64
N PRO A 131 -9.05 -7.53 -3.63
CA PRO A 131 -8.18 -6.94 -2.62
C PRO A 131 -8.61 -7.31 -1.20
N THR A 132 -7.66 -7.74 -0.40
CA THR A 132 -7.91 -8.17 0.99
C THR A 132 -6.95 -7.47 1.94
N LYS A 133 -7.31 -7.36 3.19
CA LYS A 133 -6.44 -6.81 4.24
C LYS A 133 -6.18 -7.84 5.34
N LYS A 134 -4.92 -7.88 5.79
CA LYS A 134 -4.55 -8.73 6.92
C LYS A 134 -5.22 -8.25 8.21
N PRO A 135 -5.67 -9.14 9.10
CA PRO A 135 -6.10 -8.77 10.44
C PRO A 135 -4.98 -7.98 11.15
N LYS A 136 -5.35 -6.88 11.79
CA LYS A 136 -4.41 -6.14 12.64
C LYS A 136 -4.35 -6.81 14.02
N SER A 137 -3.23 -6.65 14.70
CA SER A 137 -3.08 -7.09 16.10
C SER A 137 -3.96 -6.30 17.07
N PHE A 138 -4.52 -5.19 16.63
CA PHE A 138 -5.36 -4.30 17.41
C PHE A 138 -6.69 -4.02 16.69
N PHE A 139 -7.81 -4.26 17.38
CA PHE A 139 -9.17 -4.04 16.89
C PHE A 139 -9.68 -2.71 17.47
N TYR A 140 -9.84 -1.68 16.63
CA TYR A 140 -10.09 -0.30 17.06
C TYR A 140 -11.29 0.37 16.39
N LYS A 141 -12.12 -0.39 15.64
CA LYS A 141 -13.30 0.20 15.01
C LYS A 141 -14.29 0.70 16.08
N SER A 142 -14.99 1.77 15.80
CA SER A 142 -16.04 2.33 16.68
C SER A 142 -17.13 1.32 17.03
N GLU A 143 -17.45 0.44 16.09
CA GLU A 143 -18.46 -0.62 16.24
C GLU A 143 -18.07 -1.71 17.25
N TYR A 144 -16.79 -1.78 17.63
CA TYR A 144 -16.30 -2.73 18.62
C TYR A 144 -16.46 -2.24 20.07
N SER A 145 -16.98 -1.03 20.27
CA SER A 145 -17.17 -0.50 21.62
C SER A 145 -18.37 -1.13 22.32
N SER A 146 -18.24 -1.32 23.64
CA SER A 146 -19.33 -1.83 24.47
C SER A 146 -20.52 -0.86 24.51
N SER A 147 -20.28 0.45 24.40
CA SER A 147 -21.34 1.47 24.35
C SER A 147 -22.18 1.33 23.08
N THR A 148 -21.55 1.09 21.93
CA THR A 148 -22.29 0.83 20.68
C THR A 148 -23.11 -0.46 20.78
N ALA A 149 -22.58 -1.50 21.41
CA ALA A 149 -23.30 -2.75 21.63
C ALA A 149 -24.51 -2.55 22.54
N THR A 150 -24.36 -1.76 23.61
CA THR A 150 -25.46 -1.44 24.54
C THR A 150 -26.58 -0.71 23.82
N LEU A 151 -26.28 0.36 23.07
CA LEU A 151 -27.27 1.11 22.31
C LEU A 151 -28.03 0.24 21.30
N LYS A 152 -27.31 -0.60 20.55
CA LYS A 152 -27.93 -1.52 19.58
C LYS A 152 -28.86 -2.53 20.27
N LEU A 153 -28.47 -3.05 21.43
CA LEU A 153 -29.28 -3.99 22.17
C LEU A 153 -30.52 -3.32 22.78
N GLU A 154 -30.38 -2.14 23.35
CA GLU A 154 -31.51 -1.34 23.90
C GLU A 154 -32.53 -1.04 22.80
N GLN A 155 -32.08 -0.67 21.59
CA GLN A 155 -32.97 -0.46 20.44
C GLN A 155 -33.70 -1.72 20.00
N LEU A 156 -33.01 -2.88 20.06
CA LEU A 156 -33.59 -4.15 19.62
C LEU A 156 -34.63 -4.70 20.63
N MET A 157 -34.40 -4.48 21.91
CA MET A 157 -35.13 -5.10 23.00
C MET A 157 -36.10 -4.13 23.68
N ASP A 158 -36.20 -2.90 23.16
CA ASP A 158 -37.03 -1.83 23.71
C ASP A 158 -36.76 -1.56 25.21
N GLY A 159 -35.48 -1.63 25.59
CA GLY A 159 -35.04 -1.36 26.94
C GLY A 159 -33.69 -1.98 27.31
N LYS A 160 -33.17 -1.56 28.46
CA LYS A 160 -31.88 -2.05 28.98
C LYS A 160 -32.05 -3.37 29.73
N LEU A 161 -31.91 -4.49 29.02
CA LEU A 161 -32.05 -5.84 29.58
C LEU A 161 -30.74 -6.49 29.99
N PHE A 162 -29.59 -5.92 29.56
CA PHE A 162 -28.27 -6.53 29.76
C PHE A 162 -27.21 -5.43 29.98
N GLU A 163 -26.36 -5.60 31.01
CA GLU A 163 -25.43 -4.53 31.39
C GLU A 163 -24.19 -4.38 30.53
N SER A 164 -23.69 -5.45 29.96
CA SER A 164 -22.42 -5.45 29.21
C SER A 164 -22.47 -6.34 27.97
N PRO A 165 -23.30 -6.00 26.97
CA PRO A 165 -23.33 -6.79 25.74
C PRO A 165 -22.01 -6.66 24.99
N LYS A 166 -21.59 -7.76 24.37
CA LYS A 166 -20.39 -7.75 23.52
C LYS A 166 -20.75 -7.24 22.14
N PRO A 167 -19.88 -6.43 21.51
CA PRO A 167 -20.13 -5.92 20.16
C PRO A 167 -20.24 -7.06 19.15
N LYS A 168 -21.40 -7.15 18.50
CA LYS A 168 -21.68 -8.17 17.48
C LYS A 168 -20.63 -8.19 16.37
N GLU A 169 -20.22 -7.01 15.91
CA GLU A 169 -19.27 -6.85 14.83
C GLU A 169 -17.87 -7.36 15.21
N LEU A 170 -17.46 -7.15 16.46
CA LEU A 170 -16.20 -7.71 16.98
C LEU A 170 -16.23 -9.24 16.98
N ILE A 171 -17.33 -9.85 17.46
CA ILE A 171 -17.47 -11.31 17.48
C ILE A 171 -17.50 -11.87 16.05
N LYS A 172 -18.23 -11.22 15.14
CA LYS A 172 -18.31 -11.58 13.73
C LYS A 172 -16.93 -11.58 13.07
N ASP A 173 -16.13 -10.52 13.30
CA ASP A 173 -14.80 -10.42 12.74
C ASP A 173 -13.83 -11.46 13.34
N PHE A 174 -13.96 -11.79 14.64
CA PHE A 174 -13.20 -12.91 15.23
C PHE A 174 -13.52 -14.28 14.65
N ILE A 175 -14.78 -14.50 14.27
CA ILE A 175 -15.19 -15.78 13.66
C ILE A 175 -14.70 -15.89 12.21
N LYS A 176 -14.52 -14.76 11.51
CA LYS A 176 -14.05 -14.71 10.12
C LYS A 176 -12.54 -14.91 9.95
N ILE A 177 -11.75 -14.65 10.99
CA ILE A 177 -10.29 -14.80 11.01
C ILE A 177 -9.90 -16.26 11.13
#